data_879becfb150989a64e37d85e1b183c94
#
_entry.id   879becfb150989a64e37d85e1b183c94
#
_cell.length_a   1.000
_cell.length_b   1.000
_cell.length_c   1.000
_cell.angle_alpha   90.00
_cell.angle_beta   90.00
_cell.angle_gamma   90.00
#
_symmetry.space_group_name_H-M   'P 1'
#
loop_
_entity.id
_entity.type
_entity.pdbx_description
1 polymer ?
#
loop_
_entity_poly.entity_id
_entity_poly.type
_entity_poly.pdbx_seq_one_letter_code
_entity_poly.pdbx_strand_id
1 'polypeptide(L)'
;MKKILRIDNPNVYAEYVGAPVLHPQLALISYDEVSPFRNSLNNYGVYGLFIQQQFPKYLSYGTKSIIVGDSSIIAVAPGQTGGAEDNGIPLCINGWALLWSTELLRADDPFFSYFATEALRMTGAEWERITALLAALRKELQENADSEALRSIIVGYLQLILSYCRRIHLRQLTQKESGESDILKRFHRLLVEYYSTGAQHERGIPTVAYCASELAYSARYFGDMVHAATGGTAIGYIHDFVIGEAKNLLMNGLSVGDTASLLGFAYPHHFSRLFKRITGQTPTEFINQ
;
A
#
# COMPACT_ATOMS: atom_id res chain seq x y z
N MET A 1 20.58 12.66 0.60
CA MET A 1 20.00 11.49 1.31
C MET A 1 18.49 11.59 1.25
N LYS A 2 17.81 10.61 0.66
CA LYS A 2 16.34 10.54 0.70
C LYS A 2 15.94 10.18 2.14
N LYS A 3 15.36 11.12 2.87
CA LYS A 3 14.95 10.89 4.24
C LYS A 3 13.64 10.10 4.22
N ILE A 4 13.69 8.82 4.63
CA ILE A 4 12.50 7.99 4.81
C ILE A 4 11.97 8.25 6.23
N LEU A 5 10.70 8.62 6.33
CA LEU A 5 10.02 8.77 7.61
C LEU A 5 9.59 7.39 8.12
N ARG A 6 10.13 6.94 9.23
CA ARG A 6 9.70 5.71 9.90
C ARG A 6 8.52 6.01 10.82
N ILE A 7 7.38 5.38 10.54
CA ILE A 7 6.12 5.58 11.26
C ILE A 7 5.86 4.33 12.11
N ASP A 8 6.66 4.16 13.16
CA ASP A 8 6.52 3.04 14.11
C ASP A 8 5.37 3.27 15.12
N ASN A 9 4.91 4.50 15.25
CA ASN A 9 3.75 4.91 16.03
C ASN A 9 2.87 5.84 15.18
N PRO A 10 1.52 5.76 15.27
CA PRO A 10 0.62 6.61 14.49
C PRO A 10 0.90 8.11 14.61
N ASN A 11 1.30 8.56 15.79
CA ASN A 11 1.52 9.98 16.09
C ASN A 11 2.78 10.56 15.45
N VAL A 12 3.75 9.75 15.03
CA VAL A 12 4.90 10.22 14.24
C VAL A 12 4.44 10.91 12.95
N TYR A 13 3.39 10.38 12.31
CA TYR A 13 2.83 11.02 11.13
C TYR A 13 2.02 12.27 11.47
N ALA A 14 1.26 12.25 12.58
CA ALA A 14 0.54 13.43 13.05
C ALA A 14 1.50 14.61 13.33
N GLU A 15 2.59 14.35 14.05
CA GLU A 15 3.62 15.35 14.34
C GLU A 15 4.30 15.85 13.05
N TYR A 16 4.58 14.94 12.11
CA TYR A 16 5.21 15.31 10.84
C TYR A 16 4.36 16.31 10.02
N VAL A 17 3.04 16.14 9.99
CA VAL A 17 2.13 17.04 9.28
C VAL A 17 1.65 18.21 10.14
N GLY A 18 2.06 18.29 11.40
CA GLY A 18 1.67 19.36 12.34
C GLY A 18 0.25 19.24 12.87
N ALA A 19 -0.30 18.02 12.93
CA ALA A 19 -1.61 17.74 13.48
C ALA A 19 -1.55 17.46 15.00
N PRO A 20 -2.63 17.73 15.76
CA PRO A 20 -2.68 17.41 17.18
C PRO A 20 -2.69 15.91 17.45
N VAL A 21 -2.02 15.49 18.52
CA VAL A 21 -2.07 14.12 19.04
C VAL A 21 -3.27 14.00 19.97
N LEU A 22 -4.27 13.20 19.59
CA LEU A 22 -5.51 13.02 20.34
C LEU A 22 -5.54 11.71 21.14
N HIS A 23 -4.77 10.68 20.72
CA HIS A 23 -4.75 9.38 21.39
C HIS A 23 -3.40 8.68 21.18
N PRO A 24 -2.83 7.95 22.17
CA PRO A 24 -1.48 7.37 22.04
C PRO A 24 -1.33 6.28 20.97
N GLN A 25 -2.42 5.57 20.66
CA GLN A 25 -2.39 4.44 19.71
C GLN A 25 -3.14 4.71 18.39
N LEU A 26 -3.63 5.95 18.20
CA LEU A 26 -4.37 6.34 17.01
C LEU A 26 -4.10 7.78 16.66
N ALA A 27 -3.81 8.05 15.39
CA ALA A 27 -3.76 9.39 14.82
C ALA A 27 -4.94 9.57 13.86
N LEU A 28 -5.77 10.57 14.12
CA LEU A 28 -6.88 10.98 13.27
C LEU A 28 -6.69 12.42 12.87
N ILE A 29 -6.36 12.63 11.60
CA ILE A 29 -5.91 13.91 11.06
C ILE A 29 -6.94 14.37 10.02
N SER A 30 -7.45 15.58 10.18
CA SER A 30 -8.15 16.32 9.13
C SER A 30 -7.13 17.19 8.42
N TYR A 31 -6.90 16.95 7.15
CA TYR A 31 -5.96 17.74 6.34
C TYR A 31 -6.43 19.19 6.13
N ASP A 32 -7.72 19.46 6.27
CA ASP A 32 -8.28 20.80 6.16
C ASP A 32 -7.85 21.72 7.31
N GLU A 33 -7.32 21.13 8.40
CA GLU A 33 -6.89 21.85 9.59
C GLU A 33 -5.37 21.92 9.77
N VAL A 34 -4.60 21.31 8.88
CA VAL A 34 -3.14 21.33 8.93
C VAL A 34 -2.56 22.30 7.91
N SER A 35 -1.44 22.93 8.28
CA SER A 35 -0.69 23.77 7.35
C SER A 35 -0.10 22.94 6.20
N PRO A 36 0.16 23.55 5.04
CA PRO A 36 0.82 22.84 3.94
C PRO A 36 2.12 22.18 4.41
N PHE A 37 2.27 20.89 4.12
CA PHE A 37 3.42 20.08 4.53
C PHE A 37 4.14 19.47 3.31
N ARG A 38 5.33 18.92 3.53
CA ARG A 38 6.13 18.32 2.46
C ARG A 38 5.76 16.87 2.24
N ASN A 39 5.95 16.41 1.00
CA ASN A 39 5.92 14.97 0.71
C ASN A 39 6.97 14.22 1.53
N SER A 40 6.67 12.98 1.88
CA SER A 40 7.63 12.06 2.46
C SER A 40 7.45 10.66 1.91
N LEU A 41 8.55 9.97 1.76
CA LEU A 41 8.52 8.52 1.59
C LEU A 41 8.48 7.91 2.99
N ASN A 42 7.47 7.10 3.26
CA ASN A 42 7.17 6.58 4.59
C ASN A 42 7.37 5.07 4.64
N ASN A 43 7.95 4.58 5.74
CA ASN A 43 7.92 3.17 6.12
C ASN A 43 6.96 3.02 7.29
N TYR A 44 5.90 2.22 7.12
CA TYR A 44 4.81 2.08 8.08
C TYR A 44 5.02 0.86 8.98
N GLY A 45 5.13 1.07 10.30
CA GLY A 45 4.97 0.06 11.34
C GLY A 45 3.55 -0.06 11.87
N VAL A 46 2.62 0.69 11.29
CA VAL A 46 1.22 0.86 11.70
C VAL A 46 0.27 0.62 10.54
N TYR A 47 -1.00 0.39 10.82
CA TYR A 47 -2.06 0.46 9.82
C TYR A 47 -2.45 1.90 9.54
N GLY A 48 -2.89 2.19 8.32
CA GLY A 48 -3.39 3.51 7.96
C GLY A 48 -4.36 3.50 6.79
N LEU A 49 -5.29 4.45 6.81
CA LEU A 49 -6.20 4.78 5.72
C LEU A 49 -6.01 6.26 5.39
N PHE A 50 -5.60 6.55 4.16
CA PHE A 50 -5.53 7.91 3.62
C PHE A 50 -6.75 8.12 2.74
N ILE A 51 -7.66 8.99 3.17
CA ILE A 51 -8.97 9.22 2.58
C ILE A 51 -8.96 10.62 1.99
N GLN A 52 -8.95 10.76 0.68
CA GLN A 52 -8.75 12.04 0.01
C GLN A 52 -9.67 12.21 -1.20
N GLN A 53 -10.01 13.45 -1.51
CA GLN A 53 -10.75 13.87 -2.72
C GLN A 53 -9.73 14.30 -3.74
N GLN A 54 -8.95 14.43 -4.25
CA GLN A 54 -7.96 14.93 -5.21
C GLN A 54 -6.56 14.46 -4.85
N PHE A 55 -6.28 13.23 -5.19
CA PHE A 55 -4.91 12.77 -5.18
C PHE A 55 -4.10 13.32 -6.36
N PRO A 56 -2.79 13.55 -6.19
CA PRO A 56 -1.90 13.66 -7.33
C PRO A 56 -2.09 12.42 -8.22
N LYS A 57 -2.18 12.59 -9.54
CA LYS A 57 -2.49 11.49 -10.49
C LYS A 57 -1.64 10.23 -10.31
N TYR A 58 -0.49 10.37 -9.67
CA TYR A 58 0.45 9.26 -9.43
C TYR A 58 0.99 9.36 -8.00
N LEU A 59 0.74 8.35 -7.20
CA LEU A 59 1.40 8.11 -5.93
C LEU A 59 2.37 6.96 -6.09
N SER A 60 3.62 7.17 -5.70
CA SER A 60 4.59 6.09 -5.64
C SER A 60 4.30 5.23 -4.43
N TYR A 61 3.96 3.96 -4.67
CA TYR A 61 3.77 2.95 -3.63
C TYR A 61 4.83 1.87 -3.84
N GLY A 62 5.91 1.96 -3.12
CA GLY A 62 7.09 1.17 -3.41
C GLY A 62 7.64 1.49 -4.80
N THR A 63 7.62 0.52 -5.72
CA THR A 63 8.05 0.70 -7.12
C THR A 63 6.92 1.01 -8.08
N LYS A 64 5.67 1.03 -7.62
CA LYS A 64 4.48 1.19 -8.46
C LYS A 64 3.90 2.59 -8.30
N SER A 65 3.44 3.15 -9.41
CA SER A 65 2.56 4.31 -9.38
C SER A 65 1.12 3.81 -9.29
N ILE A 66 0.44 4.13 -8.20
CA ILE A 66 -1.00 3.86 -8.06
C ILE A 66 -1.74 4.96 -8.79
N ILE A 67 -2.61 4.59 -9.73
CA ILE A 67 -3.57 5.51 -10.32
C ILE A 67 -4.65 5.76 -9.28
N VAL A 68 -4.75 6.97 -8.83
CA VAL A 68 -5.74 7.39 -7.85
C VAL A 68 -6.81 8.22 -8.57
N GLY A 69 -8.07 7.84 -8.40
CA GLY A 69 -9.20 8.61 -8.88
C GLY A 69 -9.66 9.65 -7.85
N ASP A 70 -10.62 10.49 -8.26
CA ASP A 70 -11.32 11.38 -7.33
C ASP A 70 -11.98 10.55 -6.22
N SER A 71 -11.91 11.03 -4.97
CA SER A 71 -12.46 10.39 -3.78
C SER A 71 -12.01 8.94 -3.58
N SER A 72 -10.79 8.77 -3.10
CA SER A 72 -10.18 7.44 -2.91
C SER A 72 -9.66 7.21 -1.49
N ILE A 73 -9.56 5.93 -1.11
CA ILE A 73 -8.86 5.49 0.10
C ILE A 73 -7.63 4.69 -0.31
N ILE A 74 -6.47 5.09 0.20
CA ILE A 74 -5.26 4.30 0.15
C ILE A 74 -5.05 3.66 1.52
N ALA A 75 -4.98 2.34 1.55
CA ALA A 75 -4.72 1.57 2.75
C ALA A 75 -3.24 1.18 2.83
N VAL A 76 -2.66 1.30 4.01
CA VAL A 76 -1.28 0.87 4.31
C VAL A 76 -1.27 -0.04 5.52
N ALA A 77 -0.36 -1.01 5.53
CA ALA A 77 -0.17 -1.96 6.63
C ALA A 77 1.27 -1.94 7.14
N PRO A 78 1.51 -2.48 8.34
CA PRO A 78 2.87 -2.63 8.87
C PRO A 78 3.81 -3.34 7.89
N GLY A 79 5.02 -2.85 7.76
CA GLY A 79 6.03 -3.35 6.84
C GLY A 79 5.97 -2.77 5.43
N GLN A 80 4.98 -1.94 5.12
CA GLN A 80 4.85 -1.33 3.80
C GLN A 80 5.56 0.02 3.72
N THR A 81 5.99 0.33 2.50
CA THR A 81 6.54 1.64 2.16
C THR A 81 5.65 2.32 1.14
N GLY A 82 5.32 3.57 1.39
CA GLY A 82 4.48 4.35 0.48
C GLY A 82 4.67 5.85 0.68
N GLY A 83 4.07 6.63 -0.20
CA GLY A 83 4.18 8.08 -0.21
C GLY A 83 4.85 8.59 -1.47
N ALA A 84 5.22 9.86 -1.49
CA ALA A 84 5.91 10.50 -2.59
C ALA A 84 7.21 11.16 -2.11
N GLU A 85 8.20 11.21 -2.99
CA GLU A 85 9.43 11.94 -2.70
C GLU A 85 9.16 13.44 -2.54
N ASP A 86 9.86 14.07 -1.61
CA ASP A 86 9.80 15.53 -1.46
C ASP A 86 10.38 16.21 -2.71
N ASN A 87 9.52 16.88 -3.44
CA ASN A 87 9.87 17.66 -4.62
C ASN A 87 10.10 19.16 -4.31
N GLY A 88 10.14 19.52 -3.03
CA GLY A 88 10.30 20.89 -2.58
C GLY A 88 9.02 21.73 -2.57
N ILE A 89 7.89 21.19 -3.03
CA ILE A 89 6.61 21.90 -3.12
C ILE A 89 5.71 21.45 -1.96
N PRO A 90 5.22 22.38 -1.10
CA PRO A 90 4.26 22.04 -0.08
C PRO A 90 2.95 21.50 -0.66
N LEU A 91 2.38 20.51 0.00
CA LEU A 91 1.09 19.93 -0.36
C LEU A 91 -0.05 20.57 0.43
N CYS A 92 -1.12 20.89 -0.29
CA CYS A 92 -2.44 21.14 0.29
C CYS A 92 -3.32 19.95 -0.10
N ILE A 93 -3.76 19.18 0.87
CA ILE A 93 -4.58 17.98 0.68
C ILE A 93 -5.92 18.21 1.37
N ASN A 94 -7.02 17.78 0.76
CA ASN A 94 -8.33 17.77 1.39
C ASN A 94 -8.69 16.34 1.76
N GLY A 95 -9.13 16.13 3.00
CA GLY A 95 -9.56 14.81 3.48
C GLY A 95 -8.97 14.42 4.82
N TRP A 96 -8.75 13.12 5.02
CA TRP A 96 -8.40 12.56 6.30
C TRP A 96 -7.26 11.55 6.21
N ALA A 97 -6.47 11.46 7.29
CA ALA A 97 -5.63 10.30 7.55
C ALA A 97 -6.04 9.67 8.89
N LEU A 98 -6.20 8.35 8.89
CA LEU A 98 -6.51 7.55 10.05
C LEU A 98 -5.43 6.47 10.17
N LEU A 99 -4.55 6.58 11.17
CA LEU A 99 -3.50 5.61 11.46
C LEU A 99 -3.72 5.01 12.84
N TRP A 100 -3.41 3.72 13.00
CA TRP A 100 -3.53 3.06 14.31
C TRP A 100 -2.49 1.96 14.50
N SER A 101 -2.13 1.70 15.76
CA SER A 101 -1.16 0.68 16.12
C SER A 101 -1.74 -0.74 15.98
N THR A 102 -0.88 -1.72 15.74
CA THR A 102 -1.25 -3.15 15.69
C THR A 102 -1.82 -3.68 17.01
N GLU A 103 -1.48 -3.03 18.14
CA GLU A 103 -1.97 -3.37 19.48
C GLU A 103 -3.42 -2.90 19.70
N LEU A 104 -3.84 -1.85 18.99
CA LEU A 104 -5.22 -1.35 19.07
C LEU A 104 -6.17 -2.26 18.31
N LEU A 105 -5.85 -2.55 17.04
CA LEU A 105 -6.61 -3.44 16.17
C LEU A 105 -5.73 -3.99 15.06
N ARG A 106 -5.74 -5.32 14.87
CA ARG A 106 -5.17 -5.96 13.68
C ARG A 106 -6.20 -6.01 12.56
N ALA A 107 -5.76 -5.79 11.34
CA ALA A 107 -6.60 -5.80 10.15
C ALA A 107 -5.94 -6.65 9.05
N ASP A 108 -6.60 -7.75 8.67
CA ASP A 108 -6.09 -8.71 7.67
C ASP A 108 -6.87 -8.61 6.34
N ASP A 109 -7.42 -7.44 6.04
CA ASP A 109 -8.23 -7.23 4.85
C ASP A 109 -7.36 -7.21 3.57
N PRO A 110 -7.86 -7.76 2.45
CA PRO A 110 -7.10 -7.84 1.19
C PRO A 110 -6.63 -6.49 0.64
N PHE A 111 -7.33 -5.40 0.93
CA PHE A 111 -6.93 -4.07 0.51
C PHE A 111 -5.75 -3.48 1.30
N PHE A 112 -5.34 -4.10 2.40
CA PHE A 112 -4.07 -3.82 3.07
C PHE A 112 -2.89 -4.59 2.46
N SER A 113 -3.16 -5.53 1.55
CA SER A 113 -2.09 -6.21 0.86
C SER A 113 -1.21 -5.16 0.15
N TYR A 114 0.10 -5.31 0.26
CA TYR A 114 1.07 -4.52 -0.51
C TYR A 114 0.77 -4.56 -2.02
N PHE A 115 0.04 -5.57 -2.44
CA PHE A 115 -0.36 -5.81 -3.81
C PHE A 115 -1.71 -5.19 -4.19
N ALA A 116 -2.33 -4.46 -3.29
CA ALA A 116 -3.47 -3.64 -3.67
C ALA A 116 -2.98 -2.62 -4.73
N THR A 117 -3.21 -2.94 -5.99
CA THR A 117 -2.76 -2.15 -7.14
C THR A 117 -3.60 -0.90 -7.35
N GLU A 118 -4.68 -0.76 -6.60
CA GLU A 118 -5.65 0.31 -6.78
C GLU A 118 -6.17 0.80 -5.44
N ALA A 119 -6.32 2.11 -5.36
CA ALA A 119 -7.05 2.75 -4.28
C ALA A 119 -8.52 2.30 -4.27
N LEU A 120 -9.13 2.27 -3.10
CA LEU A 120 -10.58 2.07 -2.97
C LEU A 120 -11.29 3.33 -3.43
N ARG A 121 -11.97 3.28 -4.57
CA ARG A 121 -12.71 4.43 -5.14
C ARG A 121 -14.08 4.54 -4.52
N MET A 122 -14.36 5.66 -3.91
CA MET A 122 -15.63 5.96 -3.27
C MET A 122 -16.60 6.66 -4.22
N THR A 123 -17.88 6.36 -4.06
CA THR A 123 -18.95 7.22 -4.55
C THR A 123 -19.12 8.43 -3.61
N GLY A 124 -19.84 9.49 -4.06
CA GLY A 124 -20.13 10.63 -3.20
C GLY A 124 -20.82 10.23 -1.88
N ALA A 125 -21.79 9.32 -1.93
CA ALA A 125 -22.48 8.83 -0.73
C ALA A 125 -21.58 8.01 0.21
N GLU A 126 -20.59 7.28 -0.33
CA GLU A 126 -19.61 6.57 0.49
C GLU A 126 -18.62 7.55 1.14
N TRP A 127 -18.19 8.57 0.40
CA TRP A 127 -17.38 9.67 0.93
C TRP A 127 -18.07 10.36 2.11
N GLU A 128 -19.29 10.85 1.94
CA GLU A 128 -20.05 11.51 3.00
C GLU A 128 -20.19 10.64 4.24
N ARG A 129 -20.46 9.36 4.05
CA ARG A 129 -20.64 8.41 5.17
C ARG A 129 -19.35 8.15 5.93
N ILE A 130 -18.23 7.93 5.24
CA ILE A 130 -16.95 7.66 5.88
C ILE A 130 -16.42 8.92 6.57
N THR A 131 -16.52 10.09 5.95
CA THR A 131 -16.08 11.35 6.56
C THR A 131 -16.92 11.73 7.77
N ALA A 132 -18.23 11.44 7.76
CA ALA A 132 -19.09 11.63 8.93
C ALA A 132 -18.66 10.73 10.11
N LEU A 133 -18.28 9.49 9.85
CA LEU A 133 -17.75 8.59 10.89
C LEU A 133 -16.42 9.08 11.46
N LEU A 134 -15.53 9.60 10.61
CA LEU A 134 -14.24 10.15 11.04
C LEU A 134 -14.44 11.42 11.89
N ALA A 135 -15.36 12.29 11.47
CA ALA A 135 -15.71 13.49 12.24
C ALA A 135 -16.31 13.13 13.61
N ALA A 136 -17.20 12.12 13.67
CA ALA A 136 -17.78 11.65 14.91
C ALA A 136 -16.73 11.02 15.84
N LEU A 137 -15.84 10.17 15.30
CA LEU A 137 -14.70 9.63 16.07
C LEU A 137 -13.80 10.72 16.61
N ARG A 138 -13.52 11.75 15.80
CA ARG A 138 -12.69 12.88 16.25
C ARG A 138 -13.31 13.62 17.41
N LYS A 139 -14.61 13.89 17.34
CA LYS A 139 -15.34 14.52 18.41
C LYS A 139 -15.26 13.70 19.71
N GLU A 140 -15.42 12.38 19.60
CA GLU A 140 -15.28 11.45 20.74
C GLU A 140 -13.87 11.55 21.38
N LEU A 141 -12.82 11.56 20.56
CA LEU A 141 -11.44 11.69 21.03
C LEU A 141 -11.15 13.04 21.73
N GLN A 142 -11.85 14.10 21.33
CA GLN A 142 -11.67 15.45 21.92
C GLN A 142 -12.48 15.66 23.20
N GLU A 143 -13.70 15.12 23.26
CA GLU A 143 -14.64 15.37 24.36
C GLU A 143 -14.55 14.34 25.48
N ASN A 144 -14.13 13.10 25.18
CA ASN A 144 -14.20 11.94 26.09
C ASN A 144 -12.84 11.24 26.26
N ALA A 145 -11.72 11.98 26.19
CA ALA A 145 -10.37 11.43 26.22
C ALA A 145 -10.08 10.53 27.44
N ASP A 146 -10.68 10.83 28.59
CA ASP A 146 -10.48 10.11 29.87
C ASP A 146 -11.50 9.00 30.11
N SER A 147 -12.38 8.70 29.14
CA SER A 147 -13.41 7.68 29.28
C SER A 147 -12.82 6.26 29.27
N GLU A 148 -13.16 5.42 30.26
CA GLU A 148 -12.79 4.01 30.29
C GLU A 148 -13.32 3.24 29.07
N ALA A 149 -14.44 3.68 28.49
CA ALA A 149 -15.03 3.11 27.29
C ALA A 149 -14.36 3.54 25.98
N LEU A 150 -13.47 4.56 26.01
CA LEU A 150 -12.90 5.16 24.80
C LEU A 150 -12.24 4.14 23.88
N ARG A 151 -11.43 3.22 24.43
CA ARG A 151 -10.79 2.17 23.65
C ARG A 151 -11.79 1.31 22.85
N SER A 152 -12.88 0.89 23.49
CA SER A 152 -13.91 0.07 22.83
C SER A 152 -14.68 0.85 21.78
N ILE A 153 -14.93 2.14 22.02
CA ILE A 153 -15.55 3.05 21.05
C ILE A 153 -14.64 3.22 19.82
N ILE A 154 -13.35 3.50 20.01
CA ILE A 154 -12.38 3.60 18.90
C ILE A 154 -12.37 2.32 18.07
N VAL A 155 -12.27 1.15 18.71
CA VAL A 155 -12.28 -0.15 18.01
C VAL A 155 -13.58 -0.34 17.23
N GLY A 156 -14.73 0.05 17.80
CA GLY A 156 -16.01 0.02 17.11
C GLY A 156 -16.04 0.88 15.84
N TYR A 157 -15.55 2.12 15.91
CA TYR A 157 -15.40 2.98 14.73
C TYR A 157 -14.45 2.40 13.68
N LEU A 158 -13.28 1.90 14.09
CA LEU A 158 -12.35 1.26 13.18
C LEU A 158 -12.98 0.08 12.44
N GLN A 159 -13.66 -0.81 13.18
CA GLN A 159 -14.34 -1.97 12.60
C GLN A 159 -15.45 -1.57 11.62
N LEU A 160 -16.22 -0.52 11.94
CA LEU A 160 -17.26 -0.01 11.07
C LEU A 160 -16.67 0.60 9.77
N ILE A 161 -15.63 1.44 9.89
CA ILE A 161 -14.95 2.03 8.75
C ILE A 161 -14.34 0.93 7.86
N LEU A 162 -13.66 -0.07 8.45
CA LEU A 162 -13.12 -1.21 7.71
C LEU A 162 -14.21 -2.02 7.01
N SER A 163 -15.39 -2.14 7.60
CA SER A 163 -16.53 -2.81 6.97
C SER A 163 -17.04 -2.05 5.74
N TYR A 164 -17.01 -0.71 5.76
CA TYR A 164 -17.26 0.10 4.57
C TYR A 164 -16.18 -0.07 3.51
N CYS A 165 -14.91 -0.09 3.91
CA CYS A 165 -13.80 -0.37 2.99
C CYS A 165 -13.95 -1.74 2.30
N ARG A 166 -14.30 -2.80 3.05
CA ARG A 166 -14.60 -4.14 2.50
C ARG A 166 -15.72 -4.09 1.47
N ARG A 167 -16.81 -3.39 1.75
CA ARG A 167 -17.94 -3.24 0.83
C ARG A 167 -17.53 -2.52 -0.45
N ILE A 168 -16.74 -1.45 -0.35
CA ILE A 168 -16.20 -0.71 -1.51
C ILE A 168 -15.30 -1.64 -2.33
N HIS A 169 -14.41 -2.38 -1.67
CA HIS A 169 -13.51 -3.33 -2.32
C HIS A 169 -14.28 -4.41 -3.09
N LEU A 170 -15.28 -5.04 -2.46
CA LEU A 170 -16.13 -6.05 -3.10
C LEU A 170 -16.89 -5.48 -4.30
N ARG A 171 -17.46 -4.26 -4.18
CA ARG A 171 -18.10 -3.58 -5.30
C ARG A 171 -17.13 -3.35 -6.47
N GLN A 172 -15.89 -2.94 -6.18
CA GLN A 172 -14.87 -2.76 -7.23
C GLN A 172 -14.50 -4.09 -7.89
N LEU A 173 -14.42 -5.18 -7.14
CA LEU A 173 -14.17 -6.51 -7.70
C LEU A 173 -15.28 -6.92 -8.67
N THR A 174 -16.56 -6.79 -8.27
CA THR A 174 -17.69 -7.16 -9.11
C THR A 174 -17.86 -6.28 -10.35
N GLN A 175 -17.58 -4.99 -10.27
CA GLN A 175 -17.61 -4.08 -11.43
C GLN A 175 -16.49 -4.37 -12.44
N LYS A 176 -15.43 -5.03 -12.04
CA LYS A 176 -14.25 -5.32 -12.85
C LYS A 176 -14.35 -6.63 -13.64
N GLU A 177 -15.33 -7.47 -13.34
CA GLU A 177 -15.54 -8.73 -14.07
C GLU A 177 -16.03 -8.54 -15.52
N SER A 178 -16.30 -7.30 -15.95
CA SER A 178 -16.92 -6.97 -17.24
C SER A 178 -16.03 -6.25 -18.28
N GLY A 179 -14.69 -6.28 -18.16
CA GLY A 179 -13.85 -5.56 -19.13
C GLY A 179 -12.39 -6.06 -19.27
N GLU A 180 -11.76 -5.73 -20.41
CA GLU A 180 -10.38 -6.11 -20.85
C GLU A 180 -9.24 -5.88 -19.82
N SER A 181 -9.51 -5.20 -18.72
CA SER A 181 -8.59 -4.98 -17.59
C SER A 181 -8.39 -6.26 -16.72
N ASP A 182 -9.04 -7.37 -17.01
CA ASP A 182 -9.05 -8.57 -16.15
C ASP A 182 -7.72 -9.32 -16.11
N ILE A 183 -6.97 -9.36 -17.20
CA ILE A 183 -5.75 -10.18 -17.29
C ILE A 183 -4.66 -9.71 -16.34
N LEU A 184 -4.43 -8.40 -16.22
CA LEU A 184 -3.40 -7.88 -15.31
C LEU A 184 -3.74 -8.12 -13.85
N LYS A 185 -5.02 -8.05 -13.50
CA LYS A 185 -5.49 -8.32 -12.14
C LYS A 185 -5.36 -9.79 -11.77
N ARG A 186 -5.78 -10.67 -12.68
CA ARG A 186 -5.61 -12.11 -12.51
C ARG A 186 -4.13 -12.47 -12.42
N PHE A 187 -3.30 -11.87 -13.26
CA PHE A 187 -1.85 -12.05 -13.23
C PHE A 187 -1.25 -11.56 -11.90
N HIS A 188 -1.64 -10.37 -11.48
CA HIS A 188 -1.17 -9.83 -10.21
C HIS A 188 -1.59 -10.69 -9.02
N ARG A 189 -2.88 -11.08 -8.96
CA ARG A 189 -3.40 -11.97 -7.92
C ARG A 189 -2.66 -13.31 -7.88
N LEU A 190 -2.36 -13.87 -9.03
CA LEU A 190 -1.56 -15.09 -9.15
C LEU A 190 -0.17 -14.91 -8.54
N LEU A 191 0.52 -13.78 -8.79
CA LEU A 191 1.82 -13.50 -8.19
C LEU A 191 1.72 -13.35 -6.67
N VAL A 192 0.70 -12.65 -6.18
CA VAL A 192 0.43 -12.53 -4.73
C VAL A 192 0.24 -13.90 -4.09
N GLU A 193 -0.62 -14.74 -4.68
CA GLU A 193 -0.91 -16.08 -4.18
C GLU A 193 0.35 -16.97 -4.20
N TYR A 194 1.14 -16.90 -5.28
CA TYR A 194 2.40 -17.62 -5.42
C TYR A 194 3.37 -17.32 -4.26
N TYR A 195 3.54 -16.07 -3.89
CA TYR A 195 4.43 -15.65 -2.80
C TYR A 195 3.80 -15.85 -1.41
N SER A 196 2.50 -15.69 -1.25
CA SER A 196 1.81 -15.91 0.03
C SER A 196 1.77 -17.38 0.43
N THR A 197 1.71 -18.30 -0.54
CA THR A 197 1.75 -19.75 -0.30
C THR A 197 3.17 -20.29 -0.12
N GLY A 198 4.20 -19.47 -0.34
CA GLY A 198 5.60 -19.90 -0.23
C GLY A 198 6.10 -20.73 -1.43
N ALA A 199 5.38 -20.73 -2.55
CA ALA A 199 5.74 -21.52 -3.74
C ALA A 199 7.13 -21.17 -4.32
N GLN A 200 7.60 -19.94 -4.09
CA GLN A 200 8.93 -19.48 -4.50
C GLN A 200 10.08 -20.22 -3.79
N HIS A 201 9.85 -20.80 -2.63
CA HIS A 201 10.89 -21.57 -1.92
C HIS A 201 11.25 -22.89 -2.64
N GLU A 202 10.27 -23.48 -3.34
CA GLU A 202 10.48 -24.72 -4.08
C GLU A 202 10.75 -24.47 -5.58
N ARG A 203 10.07 -23.49 -6.16
CA ARG A 203 10.04 -23.26 -7.61
C ARG A 203 10.84 -22.06 -8.08
N GLY A 204 11.37 -21.25 -7.16
CA GLY A 204 12.05 -20.00 -7.48
C GLY A 204 11.10 -18.90 -7.95
N ILE A 205 11.61 -17.96 -8.71
CA ILE A 205 10.81 -16.87 -9.29
C ILE A 205 9.85 -17.43 -10.34
N PRO A 206 8.54 -17.05 -10.33
CA PRO A 206 7.59 -17.58 -11.30
C PRO A 206 7.97 -17.18 -12.73
N THR A 207 7.85 -18.14 -13.65
CA THR A 207 8.11 -17.92 -15.08
C THR A 207 6.87 -17.44 -15.81
N VAL A 208 7.04 -16.77 -16.95
CA VAL A 208 5.91 -16.37 -17.82
C VAL A 208 5.10 -17.60 -18.25
N ALA A 209 5.76 -18.72 -18.54
CA ALA A 209 5.10 -19.97 -18.93
C ALA A 209 4.22 -20.52 -17.79
N TYR A 210 4.72 -20.52 -16.57
CA TYR A 210 3.94 -20.90 -15.39
C TYR A 210 2.71 -20.00 -15.22
N CYS A 211 2.90 -18.67 -15.22
CA CYS A 211 1.81 -17.73 -15.05
C CYS A 211 0.74 -17.84 -16.15
N ALA A 212 1.17 -18.03 -17.40
CA ALA A 212 0.26 -18.22 -18.51
C ALA A 212 -0.57 -19.52 -18.35
N SER A 213 0.09 -20.62 -17.94
CA SER A 213 -0.57 -21.90 -17.68
C SER A 213 -1.63 -21.81 -16.58
N GLU A 214 -1.29 -21.21 -15.43
CA GLU A 214 -2.22 -21.02 -14.31
C GLU A 214 -3.43 -20.16 -14.70
N LEU A 215 -3.25 -19.23 -15.63
CA LEU A 215 -4.30 -18.36 -16.15
C LEU A 215 -5.06 -18.94 -17.35
N ALA A 216 -4.73 -20.19 -17.76
CA ALA A 216 -5.29 -20.90 -18.90
C ALA A 216 -5.03 -20.22 -20.27
N TYR A 217 -3.84 -19.63 -20.45
CA TYR A 217 -3.40 -19.02 -21.70
C TYR A 217 -2.12 -19.70 -22.24
N SER A 218 -1.89 -19.59 -23.55
CA SER A 218 -0.56 -19.85 -24.09
C SER A 218 0.40 -18.72 -23.70
N ALA A 219 1.69 -19.05 -23.49
CA ALA A 219 2.69 -18.06 -23.07
C ALA A 219 2.81 -16.88 -24.04
N ARG A 220 2.66 -17.13 -25.35
CA ARG A 220 2.68 -16.09 -26.40
C ARG A 220 1.49 -15.15 -26.27
N TYR A 221 0.28 -15.71 -26.25
CA TYR A 221 -0.96 -14.91 -26.17
C TYR A 221 -1.01 -14.11 -24.86
N PHE A 222 -0.58 -14.72 -23.75
CA PHE A 222 -0.45 -14.05 -22.46
C PHE A 222 0.53 -12.87 -22.54
N GLY A 223 1.69 -13.06 -23.16
CA GLY A 223 2.68 -12.00 -23.38
C GLY A 223 2.12 -10.83 -24.18
N ASP A 224 1.39 -11.12 -25.27
CA ASP A 224 0.76 -10.12 -26.13
C ASP A 224 -0.30 -9.31 -25.36
N MET A 225 -1.15 -9.99 -24.55
CA MET A 225 -2.16 -9.35 -23.71
C MET A 225 -1.55 -8.44 -22.65
N VAL A 226 -0.49 -8.90 -21.97
CA VAL A 226 0.21 -8.07 -20.97
C VAL A 226 0.86 -6.87 -21.63
N HIS A 227 1.45 -7.07 -22.83
CA HIS A 227 2.06 -5.97 -23.59
C HIS A 227 1.01 -4.94 -24.01
N ALA A 228 -0.12 -5.37 -24.53
CA ALA A 228 -1.22 -4.47 -24.90
C ALA A 228 -1.74 -3.64 -23.71
N ALA A 229 -1.78 -4.25 -22.52
CA ALA A 229 -2.32 -3.61 -21.32
C ALA A 229 -1.30 -2.71 -20.58
N THR A 230 0.02 -2.96 -20.73
CA THR A 230 1.06 -2.26 -19.94
C THR A 230 2.09 -1.51 -20.77
N GLY A 231 2.19 -1.81 -22.06
CA GLY A 231 3.32 -1.41 -22.91
C GLY A 231 4.63 -2.15 -22.60
N GLY A 232 4.66 -3.00 -21.55
CA GLY A 232 5.81 -3.77 -21.09
C GLY A 232 5.70 -5.27 -21.40
N THR A 233 6.68 -6.05 -20.96
CA THR A 233 6.67 -7.51 -21.11
C THR A 233 6.14 -8.21 -19.85
N ALA A 234 5.55 -9.40 -19.97
CA ALA A 234 5.10 -10.18 -18.84
C ALA A 234 6.24 -10.53 -17.87
N ILE A 235 7.45 -10.79 -18.36
CA ILE A 235 8.63 -11.00 -17.50
C ILE A 235 9.05 -9.72 -16.79
N GLY A 236 8.93 -8.56 -17.45
CA GLY A 236 9.15 -7.25 -16.83
C GLY A 236 8.21 -7.03 -15.66
N TYR A 237 6.93 -7.34 -15.85
CA TYR A 237 5.91 -7.25 -14.79
C TYR A 237 6.23 -8.14 -13.58
N ILE A 238 6.67 -9.39 -13.80
CA ILE A 238 7.13 -10.29 -12.72
C ILE A 238 8.32 -9.68 -11.99
N HIS A 239 9.31 -9.18 -12.73
CA HIS A 239 10.50 -8.58 -12.14
C HIS A 239 10.19 -7.32 -11.31
N ASP A 240 9.31 -6.46 -11.80
CA ASP A 240 8.87 -5.27 -11.07
C ASP A 240 8.16 -5.63 -9.77
N PHE A 241 7.32 -6.67 -9.82
CA PHE A 241 6.67 -7.24 -8.66
C PHE A 241 7.68 -7.72 -7.62
N VAL A 242 8.62 -8.57 -8.03
CA VAL A 242 9.65 -9.15 -7.15
C VAL A 242 10.54 -8.07 -6.52
N ILE A 243 10.91 -7.06 -7.29
CA ILE A 243 11.74 -5.95 -6.79
C ILE A 243 10.94 -5.04 -5.85
N GLY A 244 9.63 -4.91 -6.06
CA GLY A 244 8.73 -4.27 -5.10
C GLY A 244 8.80 -4.93 -3.73
N GLU A 245 8.66 -6.26 -3.68
CA GLU A 245 8.80 -7.04 -2.45
C GLU A 245 10.20 -6.92 -1.84
N ALA A 246 11.24 -7.00 -2.67
CA ALA A 246 12.61 -6.85 -2.21
C ALA A 246 12.84 -5.54 -1.45
N LYS A 247 12.31 -4.42 -1.96
CA LYS A 247 12.46 -3.12 -1.29
C LYS A 247 11.83 -3.13 0.10
N ASN A 248 10.65 -3.74 0.25
CA ASN A 248 9.99 -3.86 1.56
C ASN A 248 10.83 -4.68 2.54
N LEU A 249 11.28 -5.87 2.13
CA LEU A 249 12.08 -6.74 2.96
C LEU A 249 13.37 -6.06 3.42
N LEU A 250 14.08 -5.40 2.49
CA LEU A 250 15.30 -4.66 2.78
C LEU A 250 15.05 -3.49 3.74
N MET A 251 13.97 -2.75 3.56
CA MET A 251 13.62 -1.63 4.44
C MET A 251 13.18 -2.08 5.83
N ASN A 252 12.67 -3.30 5.96
CA ASN A 252 12.37 -3.94 7.24
C ASN A 252 13.62 -4.56 7.90
N GLY A 253 14.81 -4.31 7.34
CA GLY A 253 16.09 -4.68 7.94
C GLY A 253 16.58 -6.08 7.63
N LEU A 254 15.98 -6.79 6.66
CA LEU A 254 16.50 -8.06 6.20
C LEU A 254 17.80 -7.87 5.44
N SER A 255 18.72 -8.82 5.59
CA SER A 255 19.95 -8.82 4.80
C SER A 255 19.68 -9.03 3.31
N VAL A 256 20.62 -8.61 2.47
CA VAL A 256 20.55 -8.83 1.00
C VAL A 256 20.44 -10.32 0.66
N GLY A 257 21.14 -11.18 1.44
CA GLY A 257 21.13 -12.62 1.27
C GLY A 257 19.80 -13.25 1.63
N ASP A 258 19.23 -12.87 2.79
CA ASP A 258 17.93 -13.37 3.24
C ASP A 258 16.81 -12.91 2.32
N THR A 259 16.84 -11.65 1.89
CA THR A 259 15.89 -11.10 0.93
C THR A 259 15.91 -11.88 -0.38
N ALA A 260 17.11 -12.17 -0.93
CA ALA A 260 17.24 -12.97 -2.14
C ALA A 260 16.65 -14.37 -1.98
N SER A 261 16.94 -15.02 -0.85
CA SER A 261 16.44 -16.37 -0.53
C SER A 261 14.92 -16.39 -0.40
N LEU A 262 14.34 -15.45 0.36
CA LEU A 262 12.89 -15.35 0.57
C LEU A 262 12.12 -15.07 -0.75
N LEU A 263 12.76 -14.39 -1.69
CA LEU A 263 12.16 -14.09 -2.99
C LEU A 263 12.39 -15.19 -4.04
N GLY A 264 13.03 -16.29 -3.67
CA GLY A 264 13.22 -17.44 -4.55
C GLY A 264 14.39 -17.31 -5.53
N PHE A 265 15.38 -16.44 -5.26
CA PHE A 265 16.61 -16.40 -6.02
C PHE A 265 17.56 -17.52 -5.57
N ALA A 266 18.02 -18.32 -6.52
CA ALA A 266 19.01 -19.37 -6.23
C ALA A 266 20.35 -18.78 -5.74
N TYR A 267 20.71 -17.57 -6.16
CA TYR A 267 21.95 -16.90 -5.79
C TYR A 267 21.74 -15.40 -5.53
N PRO A 268 22.28 -14.82 -4.44
CA PRO A 268 22.14 -13.39 -4.10
C PRO A 268 22.66 -12.43 -5.19
N HIS A 269 23.65 -12.85 -5.98
CA HIS A 269 24.19 -12.00 -7.04
C HIS A 269 23.21 -11.84 -8.22
N HIS A 270 22.34 -12.81 -8.50
CA HIS A 270 21.29 -12.68 -9.50
C HIS A 270 20.24 -11.66 -9.03
N PHE A 271 19.88 -11.72 -7.76
CA PHE A 271 19.01 -10.73 -7.13
C PHE A 271 19.62 -9.32 -7.24
N SER A 272 20.88 -9.14 -6.82
CA SER A 272 21.54 -7.84 -6.83
C SER A 272 21.63 -7.23 -8.24
N ARG A 273 21.88 -8.06 -9.26
CA ARG A 273 21.87 -7.62 -10.68
C ARG A 273 20.48 -7.18 -11.13
N LEU A 274 19.44 -7.96 -10.81
CA LEU A 274 18.07 -7.63 -11.17
C LEU A 274 17.65 -6.35 -10.47
N PHE A 275 17.92 -6.24 -9.18
CA PHE A 275 17.61 -5.07 -8.37
C PHE A 275 18.27 -3.81 -8.95
N LYS A 276 19.59 -3.85 -9.23
CA LYS A 276 20.31 -2.72 -9.83
C LYS A 276 19.77 -2.35 -11.21
N ARG A 277 19.44 -3.33 -12.04
CA ARG A 277 18.89 -3.08 -13.38
C ARG A 277 17.55 -2.33 -13.33
N ILE A 278 16.69 -2.63 -12.35
CA ILE A 278 15.36 -2.03 -12.26
C ILE A 278 15.39 -0.72 -11.48
N THR A 279 16.19 -0.64 -10.41
CA THR A 279 16.20 0.52 -9.50
C THR A 279 17.31 1.54 -9.79
N GLY A 280 18.29 1.18 -10.60
CA GLY A 280 19.48 1.98 -10.87
C GLY A 280 20.59 1.85 -9.81
N GLN A 281 20.32 1.21 -8.67
CA GLN A 281 21.27 1.07 -7.54
C GLN A 281 21.28 -0.35 -6.99
N THR A 282 22.35 -0.73 -6.30
CA THR A 282 22.46 -2.04 -5.66
C THR A 282 21.56 -2.11 -4.41
N PRO A 283 21.18 -3.34 -3.95
CA PRO A 283 20.44 -3.49 -2.69
C PRO A 283 21.15 -2.85 -1.49
N THR A 284 22.48 -2.94 -1.43
CA THR A 284 23.29 -2.35 -0.36
C THR A 284 23.27 -0.81 -0.42
N GLU A 285 23.38 -0.22 -1.60
CA GLU A 285 23.24 1.23 -1.79
C GLU A 285 21.83 1.71 -1.41
N PHE A 286 20.80 0.88 -1.65
CA PHE A 286 19.42 1.18 -1.32
C PHE A 286 19.16 1.19 0.20
N ILE A 287 19.76 0.25 0.95
CA ILE A 287 19.62 0.18 2.43
C ILE A 287 20.34 1.35 3.11
N ASN A 288 21.48 1.79 2.56
CA ASN A 288 22.34 2.81 3.17
C ASN A 288 21.93 4.26 2.81
N GLN A 289 20.80 4.45 2.16
CA GLN A 289 20.21 5.77 1.85
C GLN A 289 19.29 6.25 2.96
#